data_0201376d2cf74cf5f8d2beb41e0dfccb
#
_entry.id   0201376d2cf74cf5f8d2beb41e0dfccb
#
_cell.length_a   1.000
_cell.length_b   1.000
_cell.length_c   1.000
_cell.angle_alpha   90.00
_cell.angle_beta   90.00
_cell.angle_gamma   90.00
#
_symmetry.space_group_name_H-M   'P 1'
#
loop_
_entity.id
_entity.type
_entity.pdbx_description
1 polymer ?
#
loop_
_entity_poly.entity_id
_entity_poly.type
_entity_poly.pdbx_seq_one_letter_code
_entity_poly.pdbx_strand_id
1 'polypeptide(L)'
;MKLRIGLSPCPNDTFIFHALLHGLVETGGVTFEPVMEDVESLNERMLRGDLDMTKASFAAFAHARETYAAIRTGGALGRGNGPLVVSRKPLKPYELAAGRVLLPGRLTTAALLFGGFHPECEDTPSVRYDEVVGALLAGDAEAGVVIHELRFTYRERGLHLVEDLGERFEKTTGAPVPLGGVFVRRDVPAAVAKDAERWVGESLAYARANPSASGEFVRRNAQEQRGDVTAAHIGLYVNEFSASYGREGEDAISRLLILAEKTGRAPPSSRPVFVPR
;
A
#
# COMPACT_ATOMS: atom_id res chain seq x y z
N MET A 1 22.11 -14.49 9.25
CA MET A 1 21.87 -13.79 7.97
C MET A 1 21.19 -12.47 8.27
N LYS A 2 21.56 -11.38 7.59
CA LYS A 2 20.94 -10.06 7.78
C LYS A 2 20.16 -9.71 6.50
N LEU A 3 18.87 -9.32 6.64
CA LEU A 3 18.00 -8.89 5.55
C LEU A 3 17.71 -7.40 5.65
N ARG A 4 17.82 -6.68 4.53
CA ARG A 4 17.36 -5.29 4.42
C ARG A 4 15.86 -5.29 4.14
N ILE A 5 15.09 -4.69 5.05
CA ILE A 5 13.63 -4.65 4.96
C ILE A 5 13.14 -3.21 4.80
N GLY A 6 12.40 -2.95 3.69
CA GLY A 6 11.75 -1.67 3.44
C GLY A 6 10.36 -1.60 4.07
N LEU A 7 10.09 -0.54 4.81
CA LEU A 7 8.81 -0.32 5.50
C LEU A 7 8.42 1.14 5.43
N SER A 8 7.12 1.42 5.36
CA SER A 8 6.67 2.80 5.48
C SER A 8 6.53 3.22 6.95
N PRO A 9 6.67 4.52 7.27
CA PRO A 9 6.41 5.03 8.62
C PRO A 9 4.91 5.03 8.98
N CYS A 10 4.05 4.56 8.08
CA CYS A 10 2.61 4.55 8.29
C CYS A 10 2.19 3.66 9.46
N PRO A 11 1.10 4.01 10.17
CA PRO A 11 0.65 3.30 11.36
C PRO A 11 0.41 1.80 11.17
N ASN A 12 -0.11 1.37 10.03
CA ASN A 12 -0.33 -0.05 9.73
C ASN A 12 0.97 -0.85 9.64
N ASP A 13 2.00 -0.32 8.97
CA ASP A 13 3.28 -1.02 8.80
C ASP A 13 4.04 -1.06 10.12
N THR A 14 4.17 0.08 10.81
CA THR A 14 4.84 0.14 12.10
C THR A 14 4.16 -0.73 13.15
N PHE A 15 2.82 -0.86 13.12
CA PHE A 15 2.08 -1.77 13.98
C PHE A 15 2.39 -3.24 13.66
N ILE A 16 2.30 -3.65 12.39
CA ILE A 16 2.52 -5.04 11.96
C ILE A 16 3.96 -5.49 12.24
N PHE A 17 4.95 -4.63 11.96
CA PHE A 17 6.36 -5.02 11.99
C PHE A 17 7.06 -4.72 13.31
N HIS A 18 6.38 -4.14 14.29
CA HIS A 18 6.97 -3.78 15.60
C HIS A 18 7.73 -4.94 16.24
N ALA A 19 7.08 -6.07 16.46
CA ALA A 19 7.68 -7.20 17.15
C ALA A 19 8.84 -7.83 16.36
N LEU A 20 8.75 -7.90 15.05
CA LEU A 20 9.81 -8.41 14.19
C LEU A 20 11.07 -7.54 14.27
N LEU A 21 10.91 -6.23 14.19
CA LEU A 21 12.03 -5.28 14.20
C LEU A 21 12.70 -5.16 15.59
N HIS A 22 11.98 -5.48 16.67
CA HIS A 22 12.49 -5.41 18.03
C HIS A 22 12.94 -6.77 18.58
N GLY A 23 13.04 -7.81 17.73
CA GLY A 23 13.53 -9.13 18.12
C GLY A 23 12.60 -9.91 19.05
N LEU A 24 11.29 -9.60 19.01
CA LEU A 24 10.26 -10.27 19.82
C LEU A 24 9.64 -11.48 19.08
N VAL A 25 10.14 -11.77 17.88
CA VAL A 25 9.77 -12.94 17.06
C VAL A 25 11.00 -13.81 16.88
N GLU A 26 10.83 -15.14 17.05
CA GLU A 26 11.92 -16.10 16.83
C GLU A 26 12.18 -16.28 15.33
N THR A 27 13.37 -15.88 14.86
CA THR A 27 13.72 -15.81 13.44
C THR A 27 14.83 -16.79 13.04
N GLY A 28 15.24 -17.70 13.92
CA GLY A 28 16.31 -18.67 13.62
C GLY A 28 17.66 -17.99 13.35
N GLY A 29 17.93 -16.84 13.96
CA GLY A 29 19.19 -16.09 13.79
C GLY A 29 19.20 -15.16 12.56
N VAL A 30 18.09 -15.01 11.84
CA VAL A 30 17.95 -13.96 10.83
C VAL A 30 17.69 -12.63 11.54
N THR A 31 18.37 -11.57 11.12
CA THR A 31 18.20 -10.21 11.63
C THR A 31 17.74 -9.28 10.53
N PHE A 32 17.08 -8.17 10.89
CA PHE A 32 16.52 -7.21 9.95
C PHE A 32 17.18 -5.85 10.09
N GLU A 33 17.50 -5.26 8.95
CA GLU A 33 17.95 -3.86 8.84
C GLU A 33 16.82 -3.05 8.21
N PRO A 34 16.06 -2.26 9.00
CA PRO A 34 14.95 -1.50 8.47
C PRO A 34 15.41 -0.30 7.64
N VAL A 35 14.74 -0.09 6.51
CA VAL A 35 14.79 1.11 5.67
C VAL A 35 13.40 1.72 5.71
N MET A 36 13.28 2.87 6.41
CA MET A 36 11.99 3.55 6.63
C MET A 36 11.85 4.69 5.63
N GLU A 37 10.99 4.53 4.64
CA GLU A 37 10.73 5.51 3.58
C GLU A 37 9.25 5.54 3.23
N ASP A 38 8.79 6.57 2.51
CA ASP A 38 7.42 6.61 1.98
C ASP A 38 7.19 5.51 0.93
N VAL A 39 5.91 5.25 0.64
CA VAL A 39 5.52 4.13 -0.22
C VAL A 39 6.06 4.23 -1.65
N GLU A 40 6.16 5.43 -2.22
CA GLU A 40 6.69 5.58 -3.59
C GLU A 40 8.19 5.34 -3.65
N SER A 41 8.95 5.85 -2.66
CA SER A 41 10.38 5.55 -2.51
C SER A 41 10.63 4.04 -2.37
N LEU A 42 9.82 3.33 -1.59
CA LEU A 42 9.89 1.87 -1.45
C LEU A 42 9.53 1.15 -2.76
N ASN A 43 8.53 1.64 -3.50
CA ASN A 43 8.17 1.14 -4.83
C ASN A 43 9.35 1.25 -5.80
N GLU A 44 10.03 2.39 -5.83
CA GLU A 44 11.21 2.60 -6.66
C GLU A 44 12.38 1.70 -6.27
N ARG A 45 12.63 1.52 -4.96
CA ARG A 45 13.64 0.57 -4.48
C ARG A 45 13.32 -0.86 -4.88
N MET A 46 12.04 -1.25 -4.85
CA MET A 46 11.62 -2.56 -5.32
C MET A 46 11.97 -2.75 -6.80
N LEU A 47 11.71 -1.77 -7.66
CA LEU A 47 12.05 -1.85 -9.08
C LEU A 47 13.56 -1.98 -9.32
N ARG A 48 14.40 -1.37 -8.47
CA ARG A 48 15.86 -1.51 -8.54
C ARG A 48 16.40 -2.80 -7.93
N GLY A 49 15.57 -3.55 -7.16
CA GLY A 49 16.01 -4.74 -6.44
C GLY A 49 16.88 -4.44 -5.21
N ASP A 50 16.78 -3.24 -4.63
CA ASP A 50 17.64 -2.75 -3.54
C ASP A 50 17.40 -3.42 -2.19
N LEU A 51 16.24 -4.05 -1.99
CA LEU A 51 15.80 -4.58 -0.70
C LEU A 51 15.58 -6.09 -0.78
N ASP A 52 15.95 -6.81 0.27
CA ASP A 52 15.72 -8.26 0.34
C ASP A 52 14.24 -8.57 0.60
N MET A 53 13.59 -7.71 1.38
CA MET A 53 12.17 -7.75 1.69
C MET A 53 11.60 -6.33 1.72
N THR A 54 10.38 -6.09 1.29
CA THR A 54 9.81 -4.74 1.33
C THR A 54 8.28 -4.73 1.38
N LYS A 55 7.73 -3.75 2.10
CA LYS A 55 6.38 -3.26 1.83
C LYS A 55 6.41 -2.43 0.57
N ALA A 56 5.44 -2.65 -0.30
CA ALA A 56 5.28 -1.87 -1.52
C ALA A 56 3.83 -1.98 -2.02
N SER A 57 3.50 -1.16 -3.02
CA SER A 57 2.22 -1.22 -3.71
C SER A 57 2.13 -2.47 -4.61
N PHE A 58 0.96 -3.09 -4.72
CA PHE A 58 0.75 -4.15 -5.71
C PHE A 58 0.92 -3.65 -7.16
N ALA A 59 0.70 -2.36 -7.40
CA ALA A 59 1.01 -1.76 -8.71
C ALA A 59 2.52 -1.79 -9.02
N ALA A 60 3.39 -1.43 -8.07
CA ALA A 60 4.83 -1.56 -8.23
C ALA A 60 5.25 -3.02 -8.41
N PHE A 61 4.65 -3.92 -7.63
CA PHE A 61 4.91 -5.36 -7.76
C PHE A 61 4.55 -5.90 -9.14
N ALA A 62 3.51 -5.37 -9.81
CA ALA A 62 3.17 -5.76 -11.17
C ALA A 62 4.35 -5.58 -12.14
N HIS A 63 5.22 -4.60 -11.91
CA HIS A 63 6.45 -4.37 -12.68
C HIS A 63 7.65 -5.19 -12.17
N ALA A 64 7.62 -5.63 -10.91
CA ALA A 64 8.75 -6.29 -10.24
C ALA A 64 8.59 -7.81 -10.11
N ARG A 65 7.62 -8.45 -10.79
CA ARG A 65 7.29 -9.88 -10.66
C ARG A 65 8.44 -10.81 -11.02
N GLU A 66 9.35 -10.38 -11.88
CA GLU A 66 10.56 -11.17 -12.23
C GLU A 66 11.54 -11.22 -11.05
N THR A 67 11.59 -10.16 -10.22
CA THR A 67 12.55 -9.99 -9.13
C THR A 67 12.00 -10.39 -7.77
N TYR A 68 10.70 -10.18 -7.53
CA TYR A 68 10.06 -10.40 -6.24
C TYR A 68 8.91 -11.40 -6.30
N ALA A 69 8.57 -11.95 -5.12
CA ALA A 69 7.37 -12.72 -4.87
C ALA A 69 6.66 -12.17 -3.62
N ALA A 70 5.34 -12.21 -3.59
CA ALA A 70 4.55 -11.80 -2.44
C ALA A 70 4.51 -12.91 -1.38
N ILE A 71 4.56 -12.55 -0.09
CA ILE A 71 4.09 -13.41 0.99
C ILE A 71 2.60 -13.13 1.23
N ARG A 72 1.92 -14.03 1.98
CA ARG A 72 0.46 -13.98 2.16
C ARG A 72 0.01 -13.27 3.43
N THR A 73 0.93 -12.60 4.10
CA THR A 73 0.70 -11.89 5.37
C THR A 73 1.22 -10.46 5.30
N GLY A 74 0.77 -9.61 6.21
CA GLY A 74 1.26 -8.24 6.37
C GLY A 74 0.77 -7.25 5.31
N GLY A 75 -0.15 -7.64 4.43
CA GLY A 75 -0.66 -6.75 3.39
C GLY A 75 -1.73 -5.78 3.89
N ALA A 76 -1.89 -4.70 3.14
CA ALA A 76 -2.99 -3.75 3.21
C ALA A 76 -3.97 -4.06 2.06
N LEU A 77 -5.01 -4.79 2.37
CA LEU A 77 -6.05 -5.25 1.46
C LEU A 77 -7.39 -5.21 2.22
N GLY A 78 -8.47 -4.86 1.55
CA GLY A 78 -9.76 -4.81 2.23
C GLY A 78 -10.85 -4.14 1.41
N ARG A 79 -12.00 -3.93 2.06
CA ARG A 79 -13.15 -3.22 1.49
C ARG A 79 -13.29 -1.85 2.16
N GLY A 80 -13.70 -0.86 1.38
CA GLY A 80 -13.89 0.50 1.86
C GLY A 80 -12.58 1.21 2.26
N ASN A 81 -11.42 0.71 1.85
CA ASN A 81 -10.10 1.25 2.19
C ASN A 81 -9.33 1.83 1.00
N GLY A 82 -9.98 1.96 -0.15
CA GLY A 82 -9.34 2.39 -1.39
C GLY A 82 -8.97 3.88 -1.44
N PRO A 83 -8.23 4.28 -2.46
CA PRO A 83 -7.89 5.68 -2.71
C PRO A 83 -9.13 6.51 -3.03
N LEU A 84 -9.11 7.80 -2.65
CA LEU A 84 -10.18 8.75 -2.93
C LEU A 84 -9.70 9.82 -3.91
N VAL A 85 -10.51 10.12 -4.92
CA VAL A 85 -10.36 11.33 -5.71
C VAL A 85 -11.08 12.47 -5.01
N VAL A 86 -10.36 13.55 -4.71
CA VAL A 86 -10.88 14.72 -4.00
C VAL A 86 -10.58 16.01 -4.77
N SER A 87 -11.36 17.06 -4.53
CA SER A 87 -11.22 18.35 -5.19
C SER A 87 -11.60 19.51 -4.25
N ARG A 88 -11.17 20.75 -4.57
CA ARG A 88 -11.56 21.96 -3.83
C ARG A 88 -13.01 22.35 -4.02
N LYS A 89 -13.58 22.06 -5.16
CA LYS A 89 -14.98 22.34 -5.51
C LYS A 89 -15.68 21.03 -5.82
N PRO A 90 -16.97 20.89 -5.57
CA PRO A 90 -17.70 19.71 -5.99
C PRO A 90 -17.53 19.47 -7.50
N LEU A 91 -17.03 18.31 -7.87
CA LEU A 91 -16.87 17.83 -9.24
C LEU A 91 -17.57 16.50 -9.42
N LYS A 92 -17.92 16.20 -10.67
CA LYS A 92 -18.37 14.87 -11.09
C LYS A 92 -17.19 14.12 -11.75
N PRO A 93 -17.16 12.77 -11.67
CA PRO A 93 -16.05 12.00 -12.24
C PRO A 93 -15.75 12.30 -13.73
N TYR A 94 -16.77 12.58 -14.54
CA TYR A 94 -16.60 12.91 -15.97
C TYR A 94 -15.95 14.29 -16.22
N GLU A 95 -15.89 15.17 -15.22
CA GLU A 95 -15.27 16.49 -15.30
C GLU A 95 -13.74 16.42 -15.08
N LEU A 96 -13.22 15.31 -14.57
CA LEU A 96 -11.80 15.14 -14.28
C LEU A 96 -10.91 15.23 -15.53
N ALA A 97 -11.42 14.82 -16.70
CA ALA A 97 -10.69 14.86 -17.96
C ALA A 97 -10.34 16.28 -18.45
N ALA A 98 -11.05 17.30 -17.93
CA ALA A 98 -10.84 18.70 -18.34
C ALA A 98 -9.73 19.41 -17.55
N GLY A 99 -9.17 18.77 -16.51
CA GLY A 99 -8.23 19.41 -15.60
C GLY A 99 -7.06 18.53 -15.20
N ARG A 100 -6.17 19.13 -14.41
CA ARG A 100 -5.02 18.43 -13.83
C ARG A 100 -5.44 17.63 -12.59
N VAL A 101 -5.02 16.35 -12.52
CA VAL A 101 -5.28 15.48 -11.37
C VAL A 101 -3.95 14.97 -10.79
N LEU A 102 -3.67 15.33 -9.53
CA LEU A 102 -2.44 14.91 -8.85
C LEU A 102 -2.54 13.45 -8.38
N LEU A 103 -1.51 12.66 -8.65
CA LEU A 103 -1.39 11.28 -8.20
C LEU A 103 -0.37 11.17 -7.04
N PRO A 104 -0.64 10.32 -6.02
CA PRO A 104 0.22 10.20 -4.84
C PRO A 104 1.39 9.21 -5.08
N GLY A 105 2.16 9.44 -6.11
CA GLY A 105 3.20 8.53 -6.59
C GLY A 105 2.77 7.72 -7.82
N ARG A 106 3.69 7.58 -8.77
CA ARG A 106 3.48 6.95 -10.09
C ARG A 106 3.26 5.43 -10.01
N LEU A 107 3.92 4.78 -9.05
CA LEU A 107 3.91 3.33 -8.87
C LEU A 107 2.91 2.86 -7.80
N THR A 108 2.09 3.75 -7.28
CA THR A 108 1.07 3.39 -6.28
C THR A 108 -0.11 2.66 -6.90
N THR A 109 -0.78 1.81 -6.13
CA THR A 109 -2.05 1.20 -6.55
C THR A 109 -3.13 2.28 -6.78
N ALA A 110 -3.02 3.42 -6.11
CA ALA A 110 -3.87 4.58 -6.34
C ALA A 110 -3.75 5.12 -7.77
N ALA A 111 -2.51 5.29 -8.26
CA ALA A 111 -2.24 5.72 -9.64
C ALA A 111 -2.70 4.67 -10.67
N LEU A 112 -2.48 3.38 -10.38
CA LEU A 112 -2.96 2.29 -11.24
C LEU A 112 -4.49 2.31 -11.38
N LEU A 113 -5.22 2.40 -10.26
CA LEU A 113 -6.68 2.43 -10.28
C LEU A 113 -7.21 3.67 -10.97
N PHE A 114 -6.67 4.86 -10.63
CA PHE A 114 -7.07 6.10 -11.28
C PHE A 114 -6.92 6.02 -12.80
N GLY A 115 -5.73 5.70 -13.26
CA GLY A 115 -5.50 5.65 -14.70
C GLY A 115 -6.18 4.48 -15.41
N GLY A 116 -6.50 3.38 -14.70
CA GLY A 116 -7.31 2.29 -15.25
C GLY A 116 -8.79 2.65 -15.40
N PHE A 117 -9.30 3.55 -14.55
CA PHE A 117 -10.69 3.99 -14.56
C PHE A 117 -10.94 5.30 -15.29
N HIS A 118 -9.91 6.12 -15.45
CA HIS A 118 -9.94 7.42 -16.12
C HIS A 118 -8.84 7.52 -17.18
N PRO A 119 -8.86 6.64 -18.21
CA PRO A 119 -7.86 6.66 -19.27
C PRO A 119 -7.89 7.95 -20.10
N GLU A 120 -8.99 8.70 -20.03
CA GLU A 120 -9.21 10.00 -20.68
C GLU A 120 -8.47 11.16 -20.00
N CYS A 121 -8.01 10.99 -18.75
CA CYS A 121 -7.28 12.01 -18.00
C CYS A 121 -5.79 11.96 -18.39
N GLU A 122 -5.31 12.94 -19.15
CA GLU A 122 -3.93 12.97 -19.67
C GLU A 122 -2.96 13.72 -18.74
N ASP A 123 -3.40 14.83 -18.11
CA ASP A 123 -2.58 15.64 -17.19
C ASP A 123 -2.66 15.11 -15.76
N THR A 124 -1.86 14.07 -15.50
CA THR A 124 -1.85 13.36 -14.21
C THR A 124 -0.45 13.30 -13.58
N PRO A 125 0.15 14.45 -13.20
CA PRO A 125 1.46 14.45 -12.59
C PRO A 125 1.45 13.79 -11.22
N SER A 126 2.56 13.12 -10.88
CA SER A 126 2.75 12.50 -9.56
C SER A 126 3.52 13.44 -8.64
N VAL A 127 3.04 13.51 -7.40
CA VAL A 127 3.70 14.21 -6.29
C VAL A 127 3.79 13.26 -5.09
N ARG A 128 4.55 13.62 -4.05
CA ARG A 128 4.53 12.83 -2.82
C ARG A 128 3.13 12.90 -2.21
N TYR A 129 2.65 11.80 -1.63
CA TYR A 129 1.23 11.66 -1.23
C TYR A 129 0.75 12.75 -0.25
N ASP A 130 1.63 13.22 0.65
CA ASP A 130 1.34 14.25 1.65
C ASP A 130 1.33 15.67 1.06
N GLU A 131 1.86 15.87 -0.16
CA GLU A 131 1.84 17.16 -0.87
C GLU A 131 0.53 17.38 -1.64
N VAL A 132 -0.22 16.32 -1.96
CA VAL A 132 -1.45 16.40 -2.79
C VAL A 132 -2.43 17.43 -2.24
N VAL A 133 -2.73 17.39 -0.94
CA VAL A 133 -3.71 18.31 -0.33
C VAL A 133 -3.20 19.74 -0.34
N GLY A 134 -1.92 19.97 -0.03
CA GLY A 134 -1.30 21.31 -0.08
C GLY A 134 -1.40 21.93 -1.48
N ALA A 135 -1.04 21.17 -2.50
CA ALA A 135 -1.10 21.60 -3.90
C ALA A 135 -2.56 21.88 -4.36
N LEU A 136 -3.53 21.07 -3.94
CA LEU A 136 -4.95 21.34 -4.21
C LEU A 136 -5.40 22.65 -3.59
N LEU A 137 -5.06 22.91 -2.32
CA LEU A 137 -5.44 24.15 -1.63
C LEU A 137 -4.77 25.38 -2.25
N ALA A 138 -3.54 25.25 -2.74
CA ALA A 138 -2.83 26.29 -3.49
C ALA A 138 -3.44 26.57 -4.88
N GLY A 139 -4.18 25.61 -5.44
CA GLY A 139 -4.80 25.75 -6.76
C GLY A 139 -3.97 25.24 -7.92
N ASP A 140 -2.97 24.39 -7.62
CA ASP A 140 -2.05 23.84 -8.63
C ASP A 140 -2.70 22.73 -9.46
N ALA A 141 -3.87 22.22 -9.01
CA ALA A 141 -4.66 21.21 -9.71
C ALA A 141 -6.15 21.30 -9.34
N GLU A 142 -7.00 20.74 -10.19
CA GLU A 142 -8.46 20.69 -10.01
C GLU A 142 -8.85 19.58 -9.05
N ALA A 143 -8.18 18.43 -9.12
CA ALA A 143 -8.41 17.26 -8.28
C ALA A 143 -7.10 16.55 -7.93
N GLY A 144 -7.17 15.63 -6.98
CA GLY A 144 -6.04 14.80 -6.60
C GLY A 144 -6.49 13.51 -5.91
N VAL A 145 -5.64 12.50 -5.98
CA VAL A 145 -5.90 11.22 -5.34
C VAL A 145 -5.23 11.20 -3.97
N VAL A 146 -6.01 10.99 -2.92
CA VAL A 146 -5.51 10.90 -1.54
C VAL A 146 -5.53 9.46 -1.05
N ILE A 147 -4.51 9.12 -0.26
CA ILE A 147 -4.30 7.81 0.36
C ILE A 147 -3.95 7.97 1.84
N HIS A 148 -3.73 6.86 2.54
CA HIS A 148 -3.30 6.82 3.94
C HIS A 148 -4.24 7.62 4.86
N GLU A 149 -3.68 8.39 5.80
CA GLU A 149 -4.43 9.20 6.78
C GLU A 149 -5.23 10.34 6.14
N LEU A 150 -4.85 10.82 4.97
CA LEU A 150 -5.58 11.87 4.27
C LEU A 150 -7.01 11.46 3.88
N ARG A 151 -7.26 10.14 3.74
CA ARG A 151 -8.61 9.59 3.55
C ARG A 151 -9.56 9.97 4.69
N PHE A 152 -9.05 10.13 5.91
CA PHE A 152 -9.85 10.46 7.09
C PHE A 152 -10.01 11.97 7.30
N THR A 153 -9.05 12.77 6.81
CA THR A 153 -8.94 14.19 7.16
C THR A 153 -9.27 15.17 6.03
N TYR A 154 -9.46 14.71 4.78
CA TYR A 154 -9.67 15.59 3.62
C TYR A 154 -10.86 16.53 3.77
N ARG A 155 -11.97 16.07 4.40
CA ARG A 155 -13.17 16.89 4.62
C ARG A 155 -12.91 18.03 5.59
N GLU A 156 -12.15 17.78 6.65
CA GLU A 156 -11.75 18.80 7.63
C GLU A 156 -10.88 19.89 6.97
N ARG A 157 -10.23 19.56 5.86
CA ARG A 157 -9.42 20.48 5.05
C ARG A 157 -10.23 21.19 3.96
N GLY A 158 -11.56 21.07 3.96
CA GLY A 158 -12.45 21.72 3.00
C GLY A 158 -12.49 21.09 1.62
N LEU A 159 -12.02 19.84 1.47
CA LEU A 159 -12.06 19.11 0.20
C LEU A 159 -13.34 18.28 0.06
N HIS A 160 -13.77 18.10 -1.18
CA HIS A 160 -14.96 17.34 -1.56
C HIS A 160 -14.57 16.01 -2.19
N LEU A 161 -15.31 14.96 -1.85
CA LEU A 161 -15.16 13.66 -2.52
C LEU A 161 -15.73 13.75 -3.95
N VAL A 162 -14.92 13.37 -4.92
CA VAL A 162 -15.33 13.18 -6.32
C VAL A 162 -15.70 11.72 -6.57
N GLU A 163 -14.79 10.80 -6.22
CA GLU A 163 -14.98 9.38 -6.41
C GLU A 163 -14.17 8.56 -5.39
N ASP A 164 -14.70 7.40 -4.96
CA ASP A 164 -13.96 6.35 -4.25
C ASP A 164 -13.53 5.28 -5.27
N LEU A 165 -12.23 5.28 -5.59
CA LEU A 165 -11.67 4.32 -6.56
C LEU A 165 -11.70 2.88 -6.04
N GLY A 166 -11.67 2.72 -4.71
CA GLY A 166 -11.82 1.41 -4.09
C GLY A 166 -13.23 0.88 -4.24
N GLU A 167 -14.24 1.68 -3.97
CA GLU A 167 -15.64 1.30 -4.17
C GLU A 167 -15.90 0.94 -5.65
N ARG A 168 -15.30 1.70 -6.59
CA ARG A 168 -15.42 1.40 -8.02
C ARG A 168 -14.77 0.06 -8.36
N PHE A 169 -13.57 -0.23 -7.82
CA PHE A 169 -12.90 -1.51 -8.01
C PHE A 169 -13.75 -2.66 -7.45
N GLU A 170 -14.27 -2.51 -6.23
CA GLU A 170 -15.12 -3.51 -5.58
C GLU A 170 -16.41 -3.79 -6.39
N LYS A 171 -17.08 -2.74 -6.87
CA LYS A 171 -18.28 -2.87 -7.72
C LYS A 171 -17.97 -3.55 -9.07
N THR A 172 -16.82 -3.26 -9.65
CA THR A 172 -16.43 -3.78 -10.96
C THR A 172 -15.96 -5.23 -10.89
N THR A 173 -15.27 -5.60 -9.82
CA THR A 173 -14.62 -6.90 -9.70
C THR A 173 -15.31 -7.86 -8.73
N GLY A 174 -16.13 -7.35 -7.82
CA GLY A 174 -16.69 -8.10 -6.68
C GLY A 174 -15.66 -8.41 -5.59
N ALA A 175 -14.39 -7.98 -5.75
CA ALA A 175 -13.28 -8.34 -4.89
C ALA A 175 -12.85 -7.16 -3.98
N PRO A 176 -12.22 -7.41 -2.81
CA PRO A 176 -11.61 -6.36 -1.99
C PRO A 176 -10.44 -5.70 -2.73
N VAL A 177 -10.06 -4.48 -2.33
CA VAL A 177 -8.99 -3.72 -2.98
C VAL A 177 -7.63 -4.12 -2.42
N PRO A 178 -6.70 -4.66 -3.25
CA PRO A 178 -5.32 -4.91 -2.83
C PRO A 178 -4.49 -3.65 -3.04
N LEU A 179 -4.12 -2.98 -1.95
CA LEU A 179 -3.35 -1.73 -1.99
C LEU A 179 -1.85 -2.00 -1.97
N GLY A 180 -1.38 -2.71 -0.95
CA GLY A 180 0.03 -3.03 -0.79
C GLY A 180 0.24 -4.38 -0.13
N GLY A 181 1.41 -4.96 -0.38
CA GLY A 181 1.81 -6.25 0.13
C GLY A 181 3.19 -6.24 0.76
N VAL A 182 3.61 -7.40 1.22
CA VAL A 182 4.98 -7.68 1.62
C VAL A 182 5.60 -8.58 0.56
N PHE A 183 6.76 -8.19 0.06
CA PHE A 183 7.43 -8.85 -1.06
C PHE A 183 8.84 -9.26 -0.65
N VAL A 184 9.25 -10.45 -1.05
CA VAL A 184 10.58 -11.00 -0.81
C VAL A 184 11.28 -11.17 -2.15
N ARG A 185 12.54 -10.73 -2.24
CA ARG A 185 13.35 -10.88 -3.46
C ARG A 185 13.59 -12.36 -3.72
N ARG A 186 13.49 -12.78 -4.98
CA ARG A 186 13.49 -14.21 -5.35
C ARG A 186 14.83 -14.90 -5.17
N ASP A 187 15.93 -14.17 -5.00
CA ASP A 187 17.25 -14.71 -4.68
C ASP A 187 17.49 -14.92 -3.17
N VAL A 188 16.58 -14.46 -2.32
CA VAL A 188 16.57 -14.82 -0.89
C VAL A 188 16.34 -16.34 -0.79
N PRO A 189 17.10 -17.06 0.06
CA PRO A 189 16.96 -18.51 0.20
C PRO A 189 15.51 -18.92 0.44
N ALA A 190 15.03 -19.94 -0.27
CA ALA A 190 13.61 -20.33 -0.26
C ALA A 190 13.06 -20.62 1.15
N ALA A 191 13.88 -21.24 2.03
CA ALA A 191 13.49 -21.46 3.41
C ALA A 191 13.26 -20.14 4.16
N VAL A 192 14.12 -19.15 3.97
CA VAL A 192 14.00 -17.81 4.58
C VAL A 192 12.78 -17.07 4.03
N ALA A 193 12.56 -17.13 2.71
CA ALA A 193 11.39 -16.51 2.09
C ALA A 193 10.06 -17.13 2.60
N LYS A 194 10.04 -18.44 2.83
CA LYS A 194 8.89 -19.15 3.43
C LYS A 194 8.69 -18.74 4.90
N ASP A 195 9.77 -18.68 5.67
CA ASP A 195 9.72 -18.28 7.08
C ASP A 195 9.31 -16.81 7.25
N ALA A 196 9.61 -15.94 6.29
CA ALA A 196 9.19 -14.54 6.32
C ALA A 196 7.67 -14.39 6.47
N GLU A 197 6.87 -15.25 5.83
CA GLU A 197 5.41 -15.27 5.99
C GLU A 197 5.01 -15.56 7.44
N ARG A 198 5.65 -16.54 8.07
CA ARG A 198 5.42 -16.89 9.49
C ARG A 198 5.85 -15.74 10.41
N TRP A 199 7.06 -15.19 10.24
CA TRP A 199 7.57 -14.12 11.10
C TRP A 199 6.70 -12.87 11.09
N VAL A 200 6.22 -12.46 9.90
CA VAL A 200 5.30 -11.32 9.79
C VAL A 200 3.95 -11.64 10.46
N GLY A 201 3.45 -12.87 10.31
CA GLY A 201 2.23 -13.33 10.99
C GLY A 201 2.37 -13.32 12.51
N GLU A 202 3.48 -13.81 13.06
CA GLU A 202 3.80 -13.80 14.48
C GLU A 202 3.95 -12.37 15.02
N SER A 203 4.60 -11.48 14.24
CA SER A 203 4.73 -10.07 14.60
C SER A 203 3.37 -9.36 14.68
N LEU A 204 2.49 -9.62 13.72
CA LEU A 204 1.12 -9.10 13.75
C LEU A 204 0.32 -9.67 14.92
N ALA A 205 0.44 -10.96 15.20
CA ALA A 205 -0.23 -11.59 16.33
C ALA A 205 0.24 -10.99 17.68
N TYR A 206 1.54 -10.75 17.82
CA TYR A 206 2.10 -10.05 18.97
C TYR A 206 1.51 -8.63 19.12
N ALA A 207 1.49 -7.85 18.03
CA ALA A 207 0.97 -6.49 18.06
C ALA A 207 -0.52 -6.44 18.45
N ARG A 208 -1.32 -7.39 17.98
CA ARG A 208 -2.74 -7.52 18.36
C ARG A 208 -2.93 -7.91 19.84
N ALA A 209 -2.08 -8.78 20.35
CA ALA A 209 -2.11 -9.18 21.77
C ALA A 209 -1.55 -8.09 22.71
N ASN A 210 -0.66 -7.22 22.20
CA ASN A 210 0.05 -6.21 22.98
C ASN A 210 -0.02 -4.82 22.32
N PRO A 211 -1.22 -4.25 22.08
CA PRO A 211 -1.37 -3.03 21.30
C PRO A 211 -0.65 -1.81 21.91
N SER A 212 -0.53 -1.75 23.23
CA SER A 212 0.19 -0.67 23.93
C SER A 212 1.71 -0.72 23.66
N ALA A 213 2.29 -1.91 23.56
CA ALA A 213 3.72 -2.08 23.28
C ALA A 213 4.08 -1.58 21.87
N SER A 214 3.21 -1.84 20.88
CA SER A 214 3.38 -1.34 19.52
C SER A 214 3.07 0.16 19.38
N GLY A 215 2.21 0.70 20.24
CA GLY A 215 1.69 2.06 20.15
C GLY A 215 2.77 3.15 20.27
N GLU A 216 3.83 2.93 21.05
CA GLU A 216 4.95 3.87 21.14
C GLU A 216 5.76 3.93 19.83
N PHE A 217 6.05 2.76 19.25
CA PHE A 217 6.76 2.67 17.97
C PHE A 217 5.93 3.28 16.84
N VAL A 218 4.62 3.05 16.81
CA VAL A 218 3.69 3.68 15.87
C VAL A 218 3.76 5.20 16.00
N ARG A 219 3.58 5.77 17.20
CA ARG A 219 3.59 7.22 17.42
C ARG A 219 4.90 7.89 17.02
N ARG A 220 6.04 7.24 17.26
CA ARG A 220 7.36 7.78 16.88
C ARG A 220 7.54 7.93 15.37
N ASN A 221 6.88 7.09 14.59
CA ASN A 221 7.05 7.03 13.14
C ASN A 221 5.91 7.69 12.36
N ALA A 222 4.69 7.75 12.92
CA ALA A 222 3.53 8.30 12.25
C ALA A 222 3.70 9.79 11.89
N GLN A 223 3.36 10.16 10.66
CA GLN A 223 3.33 11.55 10.22
C GLN A 223 2.14 12.30 10.84
N GLU A 224 0.98 11.65 10.91
CA GLU A 224 -0.19 12.17 11.60
C GLU A 224 -0.10 11.84 13.10
N GLN A 225 -0.11 12.88 13.95
CA GLN A 225 0.06 12.73 15.39
C GLN A 225 -1.28 12.58 16.16
N ARG A 226 -2.41 12.73 15.49
CA ARG A 226 -3.74 12.56 16.09
C ARG A 226 -4.00 11.09 16.37
N GLY A 227 -4.18 10.75 17.62
CA GLY A 227 -4.38 9.36 18.06
C GLY A 227 -5.66 8.72 17.52
N ASP A 228 -6.73 9.51 17.33
CA ASP A 228 -7.99 9.05 16.72
C ASP A 228 -7.81 8.68 15.24
N VAL A 229 -7.06 9.47 14.47
CA VAL A 229 -6.73 9.19 13.07
C VAL A 229 -5.82 7.98 12.95
N THR A 230 -4.79 7.88 13.80
CA THR A 230 -3.88 6.72 13.87
C THR A 230 -4.65 5.42 14.18
N ALA A 231 -5.56 5.46 15.15
CA ALA A 231 -6.39 4.31 15.51
C ALA A 231 -7.34 3.91 14.37
N ALA A 232 -7.98 4.88 13.72
CA ALA A 232 -8.82 4.66 12.54
C ALA A 232 -8.03 4.06 11.38
N HIS A 233 -6.79 4.53 11.15
CA HIS A 233 -5.89 4.01 10.13
C HIS A 233 -5.55 2.53 10.41
N ILE A 234 -5.11 2.19 11.63
CA ILE A 234 -4.82 0.80 11.99
C ILE A 234 -6.10 -0.05 11.85
N GLY A 235 -7.24 0.41 12.36
CA GLY A 235 -8.52 -0.32 12.29
C GLY A 235 -8.98 -0.62 10.86
N LEU A 236 -8.67 0.26 9.90
CA LEU A 236 -9.06 0.08 8.51
C LEU A 236 -8.08 -0.82 7.73
N TYR A 237 -6.77 -0.63 7.93
CA TYR A 237 -5.74 -1.26 7.10
C TYR A 237 -5.14 -2.53 7.72
N VAL A 238 -5.33 -2.78 9.02
CA VAL A 238 -4.86 -3.99 9.72
C VAL A 238 -6.06 -4.87 10.08
N ASN A 239 -6.49 -5.68 9.14
CA ASN A 239 -7.69 -6.52 9.22
C ASN A 239 -7.35 -8.01 9.07
N GLU A 240 -8.34 -8.84 8.74
CA GLU A 240 -8.15 -10.28 8.50
C GLU A 240 -7.20 -10.57 7.34
N PHE A 241 -7.24 -9.77 6.28
CA PHE A 241 -6.33 -9.92 5.13
C PHE A 241 -4.88 -9.61 5.48
N SER A 242 -4.63 -8.81 6.52
CA SER A 242 -3.26 -8.61 7.01
C SER A 242 -2.70 -9.86 7.69
N ALA A 243 -3.57 -10.71 8.28
CA ALA A 243 -3.15 -11.98 8.84
C ALA A 243 -2.97 -13.08 7.76
N SER A 244 -3.86 -13.11 6.78
CA SER A 244 -3.76 -13.99 5.62
C SER A 244 -4.68 -13.50 4.51
N TYR A 245 -4.20 -13.46 3.27
CA TYR A 245 -5.05 -13.10 2.14
C TYR A 245 -6.19 -14.10 1.93
N GLY A 246 -5.99 -15.37 2.26
CA GLY A 246 -6.94 -16.41 1.94
C GLY A 246 -7.22 -16.49 0.42
N ARG A 247 -8.20 -17.27 0.03
CA ARG A 247 -8.55 -17.40 -1.39
C ARG A 247 -9.08 -16.10 -1.97
N GLU A 248 -9.92 -15.38 -1.22
CA GLU A 248 -10.53 -14.13 -1.66
C GLU A 248 -9.48 -13.05 -1.94
N GLY A 249 -8.51 -12.87 -1.03
CA GLY A 249 -7.45 -11.89 -1.21
C GLY A 249 -6.46 -12.27 -2.32
N GLU A 250 -6.12 -13.56 -2.47
CA GLU A 250 -5.27 -14.03 -3.58
C GLU A 250 -5.96 -13.80 -4.94
N ASP A 251 -7.28 -14.05 -5.03
CA ASP A 251 -8.09 -13.76 -6.23
C ASP A 251 -8.15 -12.25 -6.50
N ALA A 252 -8.32 -11.42 -5.47
CA ALA A 252 -8.33 -9.96 -5.61
C ALA A 252 -7.01 -9.42 -6.16
N ILE A 253 -5.88 -9.89 -5.63
CA ILE A 253 -4.53 -9.54 -6.12
C ILE A 253 -4.39 -9.94 -7.59
N SER A 254 -4.82 -11.15 -7.95
CA SER A 254 -4.77 -11.62 -9.35
C SER A 254 -5.59 -10.71 -10.28
N ARG A 255 -6.79 -10.28 -9.87
CA ARG A 255 -7.63 -9.34 -10.64
C ARG A 255 -6.96 -7.99 -10.84
N LEU A 256 -6.31 -7.45 -9.80
CA LEU A 256 -5.58 -6.18 -9.91
C LEU A 256 -4.38 -6.29 -10.87
N LEU A 257 -3.61 -7.38 -10.80
CA LEU A 257 -2.50 -7.62 -11.71
C LEU A 257 -2.97 -7.75 -13.17
N ILE A 258 -4.08 -8.48 -13.40
CA ILE A 258 -4.70 -8.59 -14.73
C ILE A 258 -5.20 -7.21 -15.22
N LEU A 259 -5.75 -6.39 -14.34
CA LEU A 259 -6.13 -5.01 -14.71
C LEU A 259 -4.91 -4.20 -15.17
N ALA A 260 -3.81 -4.26 -14.42
CA ALA A 260 -2.57 -3.57 -14.75
C ALA A 260 -2.02 -3.99 -16.13
N GLU A 261 -2.02 -5.30 -16.41
CA GLU A 261 -1.57 -5.86 -17.70
C GLU A 261 -2.51 -5.45 -18.85
N LYS A 262 -3.83 -5.61 -18.67
CA LYS A 262 -4.84 -5.29 -19.70
C LYS A 262 -4.89 -3.80 -20.07
N THR A 263 -4.60 -2.92 -19.11
CA THR A 263 -4.57 -1.48 -19.34
C THR A 263 -3.19 -0.98 -19.81
N GLY A 264 -2.22 -1.89 -20.06
CA GLY A 264 -0.87 -1.54 -20.47
C GLY A 264 -0.05 -0.81 -19.39
N ARG A 265 -0.50 -0.85 -18.13
CA ARG A 265 0.14 -0.17 -17.00
C ARG A 265 1.17 -1.02 -16.27
N ALA A 266 1.31 -2.28 -16.66
CA ALA A 266 2.41 -3.16 -16.26
C ALA A 266 2.68 -4.19 -17.36
N PRO A 267 3.90 -4.71 -17.47
CA PRO A 267 4.22 -5.78 -18.41
C PRO A 267 3.53 -7.10 -17.98
N PRO A 268 3.15 -7.95 -18.93
CA PRO A 268 2.67 -9.29 -18.60
C PRO A 268 3.79 -10.13 -17.97
N SER A 269 3.44 -11.01 -17.04
CA SER A 269 4.39 -11.94 -16.43
C SER A 269 3.72 -13.26 -16.11
N SER A 270 4.42 -14.35 -16.41
CA SER A 270 4.02 -15.72 -16.06
C SER A 270 4.59 -16.20 -14.71
N ARG A 271 5.39 -15.36 -14.02
CA ARG A 271 5.97 -15.71 -12.73
C ARG A 271 4.89 -15.93 -11.66
N PRO A 272 5.04 -16.95 -10.81
CA PRO A 272 4.17 -17.11 -9.66
C PRO A 272 4.12 -15.82 -8.82
N VAL A 273 2.90 -15.42 -8.42
CA VAL A 273 2.69 -14.23 -7.60
C VAL A 273 3.30 -14.40 -6.21
N PHE A 274 3.10 -15.58 -5.62
CA PHE A 274 3.44 -15.83 -4.23
C PHE A 274 4.69 -16.71 -4.07
N VAL A 275 5.32 -16.55 -2.90
CA VAL A 275 6.34 -17.49 -2.43
C VAL A 275 5.74 -18.91 -2.38
N PRO A 276 6.42 -19.96 -2.85
CA PRO A 276 5.95 -21.35 -2.76
C PRO A 276 5.64 -21.75 -1.30
N ARG A 277 4.59 -22.54 -1.11
CA ARG A 277 4.19 -23.09 0.19
C ARG A 277 5.12 -24.19 0.67
#